data_5b8ec0b6f1f57b111d6f563b169ad65b
#
_entry.id   5b8ec0b6f1f57b111d6f563b169ad65b
#
_cell.length_a   1.000
_cell.length_b   1.000
_cell.length_c   1.000
_cell.angle_alpha   90.00
_cell.angle_beta   90.00
_cell.angle_gamma   90.00
#
_symmetry.space_group_name_H-M   'P 1'
#
loop_
_entity.id
_entity.type
_entity.pdbx_description
1 polymer ?
#
loop_
_entity_poly.entity_id
_entity_poly.type
_entity_poly.pdbx_seq_one_letter_code
_entity_poly.pdbx_strand_id
1 'polypeptide(L)'
;TVLQHAWAEFEHDIRYKGTIPPEHVPDLERRFTLAAGLLELADREFSTIRDRLQQGMGDEDVHGDDADPRISAQELATFLAGRYASAGWSRKDHYEWVSGLLLELGIGSLDELSEVLRPVDSAAVTERMAYRYPAGAVRRLDDDLLARYGDRYAALPSNAHRQEALLTRLAKLTGAEESPD
;
A
#
# COMPACT_ATOMS: atom_id res chain seq x y z
N THR A 1 -5.02 -15.02 0.61
CA THR A 1 -4.43 -14.87 1.97
C THR A 1 -3.92 -16.21 2.47
N VAL A 2 -3.00 -16.21 3.46
CA VAL A 2 -2.45 -17.44 4.10
C VAL A 2 -3.57 -18.33 4.62
N LEU A 3 -4.66 -17.73 5.09
CA LEU A 3 -5.82 -18.42 5.64
C LEU A 3 -6.65 -19.13 4.55
N GLN A 4 -6.82 -18.51 3.37
CA GLN A 4 -7.50 -19.15 2.23
C GLN A 4 -6.70 -20.31 1.67
N HIS A 5 -5.36 -20.23 1.73
CA HIS A 5 -4.48 -21.33 1.31
C HIS A 5 -4.57 -22.52 2.28
N ALA A 6 -4.49 -22.25 3.59
CA ALA A 6 -4.67 -23.26 4.62
C ALA A 6 -6.07 -23.91 4.56
N TRP A 7 -7.10 -23.13 4.24
CA TRP A 7 -8.46 -23.62 4.02
C TRP A 7 -8.53 -24.57 2.83
N ALA A 8 -7.99 -24.18 1.67
CA ALA A 8 -8.01 -24.99 0.45
C ALA A 8 -7.23 -26.32 0.63
N GLU A 9 -6.08 -26.27 1.32
CA GLU A 9 -5.25 -27.43 1.63
C GLU A 9 -5.99 -28.39 2.57
N PHE A 10 -6.65 -27.86 3.59
CA PHE A 10 -7.40 -28.66 4.56
C PHE A 10 -8.67 -29.27 3.95
N GLU A 11 -9.42 -28.54 3.12
CA GLU A 11 -10.59 -29.04 2.38
C GLU A 11 -10.17 -30.15 1.41
N HIS A 12 -9.05 -30.00 0.72
CA HIS A 12 -8.50 -31.02 -0.17
C HIS A 12 -8.10 -32.30 0.58
N ASP A 13 -7.41 -32.18 1.71
CA ASP A 13 -6.97 -33.34 2.48
C ASP A 13 -8.13 -34.08 3.13
N ILE A 14 -9.19 -33.37 3.54
CA ILE A 14 -10.38 -33.99 4.13
C ILE A 14 -11.25 -34.70 3.08
N ARG A 15 -11.54 -34.02 1.96
CA ARG A 15 -12.46 -34.56 0.92
C ARG A 15 -11.81 -35.59 0.01
N TYR A 16 -10.52 -35.45 -0.29
CA TYR A 16 -9.88 -36.25 -1.32
C TYR A 16 -9.11 -37.46 -0.79
N LYS A 17 -8.48 -37.37 0.39
CA LYS A 17 -7.64 -38.45 0.93
C LYS A 17 -8.37 -39.46 1.80
N GLY A 18 -9.66 -39.23 2.15
CA GLY A 18 -10.50 -40.23 2.83
C GLY A 18 -9.97 -40.74 4.18
N THR A 19 -9.12 -39.95 4.85
CA THR A 19 -8.43 -40.36 6.09
C THR A 19 -9.27 -40.17 7.34
N ILE A 20 -10.49 -39.64 7.22
CA ILE A 20 -11.36 -39.31 8.37
C ILE A 20 -12.39 -40.41 8.56
N PRO A 21 -12.53 -40.96 9.80
CA PRO A 21 -13.62 -41.85 10.12
C PRO A 21 -15.00 -41.23 9.82
N PRO A 22 -15.94 -41.94 9.18
CA PRO A 22 -17.23 -41.41 8.78
C PRO A 22 -18.04 -40.75 9.90
N GLU A 23 -17.88 -41.23 11.14
CA GLU A 23 -18.52 -40.69 12.33
C GLU A 23 -18.06 -39.26 12.69
N HIS A 24 -16.88 -38.83 12.25
CA HIS A 24 -16.37 -37.49 12.53
C HIS A 24 -16.68 -36.46 11.44
N VAL A 25 -17.08 -36.90 10.24
CA VAL A 25 -17.33 -36.03 9.10
C VAL A 25 -18.37 -34.94 9.41
N PRO A 26 -19.55 -35.23 10.01
CA PRO A 26 -20.56 -34.20 10.28
C PRO A 26 -20.10 -33.13 11.28
N ASP A 27 -19.32 -33.49 12.31
CA ASP A 27 -18.79 -32.51 13.27
C ASP A 27 -17.74 -31.62 12.62
N LEU A 28 -16.87 -32.16 11.79
CA LEU A 28 -15.87 -31.42 11.05
C LEU A 28 -16.50 -30.47 10.02
N GLU A 29 -17.48 -30.91 9.24
CA GLU A 29 -18.21 -30.05 8.29
C GLU A 29 -18.87 -28.87 9.01
N ARG A 30 -19.48 -29.11 10.16
CA ARG A 30 -20.07 -28.03 10.96
C ARG A 30 -19.00 -27.04 11.46
N ARG A 31 -17.86 -27.52 11.93
CA ARG A 31 -16.75 -26.66 12.37
C ARG A 31 -16.16 -25.84 11.22
N PHE A 32 -16.07 -26.45 10.05
CA PHE A 32 -15.66 -25.72 8.83
C PHE A 32 -16.63 -24.61 8.46
N THR A 33 -17.91 -24.90 8.45
CA THR A 33 -18.95 -23.88 8.14
C THR A 33 -18.88 -22.71 9.14
N LEU A 34 -18.68 -23.01 10.44
CA LEU A 34 -18.51 -21.97 11.46
C LEU A 34 -17.22 -21.16 11.26
N ALA A 35 -16.12 -21.81 10.93
CA ALA A 35 -14.84 -21.12 10.67
C ALA A 35 -14.92 -20.24 9.43
N ALA A 36 -15.56 -20.70 8.35
CA ALA A 36 -15.81 -19.90 7.16
C ALA A 36 -16.63 -18.64 7.47
N GLY A 37 -17.73 -18.79 8.24
CA GLY A 37 -18.55 -17.65 8.66
C GLY A 37 -17.80 -16.64 9.53
N LEU A 38 -16.90 -17.09 10.41
CA LEU A 38 -16.03 -16.21 11.20
C LEU A 38 -15.04 -15.45 10.33
N LEU A 39 -14.49 -16.07 9.28
CA LEU A 39 -13.61 -15.43 8.33
C LEU A 39 -14.31 -14.35 7.51
N GLU A 40 -15.53 -14.66 7.00
CA GLU A 40 -16.35 -13.67 6.29
C GLU A 40 -16.71 -12.49 7.20
N LEU A 41 -17.04 -12.76 8.47
CA LEU A 41 -17.31 -11.72 9.45
C LEU A 41 -16.07 -10.86 9.69
N ALA A 42 -14.91 -11.46 9.87
CA ALA A 42 -13.65 -10.73 10.05
C ALA A 42 -13.32 -9.85 8.83
N ASP A 43 -13.45 -10.37 7.61
CA ASP A 43 -13.21 -9.60 6.39
C ASP A 43 -14.19 -8.41 6.27
N ARG A 44 -15.45 -8.59 6.65
CA ARG A 44 -16.48 -7.53 6.67
C ARG A 44 -16.12 -6.46 7.71
N GLU A 45 -15.74 -6.86 8.93
CA GLU A 45 -15.35 -5.92 9.99
C GLU A 45 -14.08 -5.13 9.62
N PHE A 46 -13.07 -5.79 9.03
CA PHE A 46 -11.88 -5.08 8.54
C PHE A 46 -12.21 -4.11 7.40
N SER A 47 -13.13 -4.45 6.52
CA SER A 47 -13.63 -3.53 5.49
C SER A 47 -14.34 -2.33 6.13
N THR A 48 -15.24 -2.58 7.09
CA THR A 48 -15.95 -1.51 7.83
C THR A 48 -14.98 -0.60 8.58
N ILE A 49 -13.96 -1.16 9.24
CA ILE A 49 -12.92 -0.37 9.93
C ILE A 49 -12.17 0.51 8.93
N ARG A 50 -11.77 -0.05 7.78
CA ARG A 50 -11.10 0.69 6.71
C ARG A 50 -11.96 1.86 6.21
N ASP A 51 -13.24 1.59 5.92
CA ASP A 51 -14.18 2.59 5.41
C ASP A 51 -14.40 3.71 6.44
N ARG A 52 -14.52 3.38 7.74
CA ARG A 52 -14.62 4.37 8.80
C ARG A 52 -13.35 5.21 8.98
N LEU A 53 -12.18 4.59 8.87
CA LEU A 53 -10.91 5.32 8.92
C LEU A 53 -10.76 6.26 7.71
N GLN A 54 -11.23 5.84 6.53
CA GLN A 54 -11.26 6.70 5.35
C GLN A 54 -12.28 7.84 5.49
N GLN A 55 -13.47 7.59 6.06
CA GLN A 55 -14.49 8.62 6.34
C GLN A 55 -14.01 9.61 7.41
N GLY A 56 -13.33 9.15 8.47
CA GLY A 56 -12.74 10.02 9.49
C GLY A 56 -11.61 10.93 8.96
N MET A 57 -11.07 10.63 7.78
CA MET A 57 -10.14 11.53 7.08
C MET A 57 -10.88 12.64 6.32
N GLY A 58 -12.17 12.47 6.02
CA GLY A 58 -12.98 13.46 5.28
C GLY A 58 -13.69 14.50 6.16
N ASP A 59 -13.98 14.18 7.42
CA ASP A 59 -14.77 15.09 8.29
C ASP A 59 -13.94 16.24 8.90
N GLU A 60 -12.61 16.14 8.93
CA GLU A 60 -11.75 17.19 9.48
C GLU A 60 -11.28 18.22 8.42
N ASP A 61 -11.34 17.87 7.12
CA ASP A 61 -10.84 18.73 6.05
C ASP A 61 -11.93 19.65 5.43
N VAL A 62 -13.19 19.61 5.89
CA VAL A 62 -14.27 20.52 5.41
C VAL A 62 -14.04 21.99 5.82
N HIS A 63 -13.04 22.25 6.64
CA HIS A 63 -12.57 23.60 6.99
C HIS A 63 -11.14 23.85 6.48
N GLY A 64 -10.77 23.22 5.35
CA GLY A 64 -9.54 23.54 4.65
C GLY A 64 -9.56 25.00 4.22
N ASP A 65 -8.57 25.72 4.70
CA ASP A 65 -8.25 27.08 4.27
C ASP A 65 -8.17 27.06 2.73
N ASP A 66 -9.10 27.79 2.03
CA ASP A 66 -9.14 27.89 0.55
C ASP A 66 -7.83 28.44 -0.07
N ALA A 67 -6.82 28.65 0.76
CA ALA A 67 -5.49 29.16 0.42
C ALA A 67 -4.37 28.11 0.43
N ASP A 68 -4.58 26.85 0.85
CA ASP A 68 -3.53 25.84 0.87
C ASP A 68 -3.35 25.22 -0.53
N PRO A 69 -2.21 25.47 -1.20
CA PRO A 69 -1.97 24.95 -2.56
C PRO A 69 -1.63 23.43 -2.60
N ARG A 70 -1.64 22.74 -1.46
CA ARG A 70 -1.33 21.31 -1.40
C ARG A 70 -2.53 20.47 -1.81
N ILE A 71 -2.27 19.32 -2.44
CA ILE A 71 -3.27 18.29 -2.64
C ILE A 71 -3.71 17.79 -1.26
N SER A 72 -5.00 17.76 -0.98
CA SER A 72 -5.50 17.28 0.32
C SER A 72 -5.16 15.81 0.56
N ALA A 73 -5.02 15.41 1.83
CA ALA A 73 -4.74 14.02 2.21
C ALA A 73 -5.81 13.05 1.67
N GLN A 74 -7.07 13.50 1.64
CA GLN A 74 -8.19 12.70 1.15
C GLN A 74 -8.15 12.47 -0.37
N GLU A 75 -7.93 13.54 -1.15
CA GLU A 75 -7.80 13.45 -2.61
C GLU A 75 -6.62 12.55 -2.98
N LEU A 76 -5.48 12.74 -2.31
CA LEU A 76 -4.28 11.94 -2.53
C LEU A 76 -4.50 10.47 -2.16
N ALA A 77 -5.18 10.19 -1.04
CA ALA A 77 -5.51 8.82 -0.64
C ALA A 77 -6.41 8.12 -1.69
N THR A 78 -7.42 8.82 -2.19
CA THR A 78 -8.32 8.32 -3.23
C THR A 78 -7.57 8.04 -4.54
N PHE A 79 -6.73 8.97 -4.98
CA PHE A 79 -5.90 8.83 -6.18
C PHE A 79 -4.96 7.63 -6.07
N LEU A 80 -4.24 7.50 -4.94
CA LEU A 80 -3.28 6.41 -4.74
C LEU A 80 -3.95 5.05 -4.58
N ALA A 81 -5.16 4.98 -4.03
CA ALA A 81 -5.95 3.74 -3.98
C ALA A 81 -6.28 3.22 -5.39
N GLY A 82 -6.60 4.12 -6.32
CA GLY A 82 -6.81 3.77 -7.73
C GLY A 82 -5.52 3.35 -8.44
N ARG A 83 -4.43 4.06 -8.21
CA ARG A 83 -3.15 3.81 -8.87
C ARG A 83 -2.43 2.56 -8.34
N TYR A 84 -2.45 2.33 -7.03
CA TYR A 84 -1.77 1.22 -6.35
C TYR A 84 -2.77 0.27 -5.68
N ALA A 85 -3.68 -0.30 -6.45
CA ALA A 85 -4.78 -1.12 -5.94
C ALA A 85 -4.34 -2.30 -5.03
N SER A 86 -3.10 -2.79 -5.18
CA SER A 86 -2.52 -3.84 -4.35
C SER A 86 -1.73 -3.33 -3.13
N ALA A 87 -1.60 -2.01 -2.97
CA ALA A 87 -0.84 -1.44 -1.86
C ALA A 87 -1.63 -1.52 -0.54
N GLY A 88 -0.89 -1.68 0.57
CA GLY A 88 -1.44 -1.54 1.90
C GLY A 88 -1.88 -0.10 2.21
N TRP A 89 -2.72 0.03 3.23
CA TRP A 89 -3.17 1.33 3.72
C TRP A 89 -2.01 2.14 4.34
N SER A 90 -2.09 3.48 4.22
CA SER A 90 -1.16 4.42 4.86
C SER A 90 -1.92 5.33 5.83
N ARG A 91 -1.26 5.85 6.87
CA ARG A 91 -1.86 6.74 7.87
C ARG A 91 -2.08 8.15 7.27
N LYS A 92 -3.02 8.92 7.83
CA LYS A 92 -3.33 10.30 7.39
C LYS A 92 -2.09 11.20 7.36
N ASP A 93 -1.31 11.19 8.44
CA ASP A 93 -0.08 11.98 8.56
C ASP A 93 0.96 11.68 7.47
N HIS A 94 0.97 10.47 6.92
CA HIS A 94 1.82 10.11 5.79
C HIS A 94 1.35 10.77 4.48
N TYR A 95 0.03 10.88 4.25
CA TYR A 95 -0.50 11.57 3.07
C TYR A 95 -0.23 13.08 3.15
N GLU A 96 -0.41 13.71 4.32
CA GLU A 96 -0.11 15.12 4.56
C GLU A 96 1.38 15.41 4.33
N TRP A 97 2.24 14.55 4.86
CA TRP A 97 3.68 14.66 4.67
C TRP A 97 4.10 14.56 3.18
N VAL A 98 3.60 13.57 2.44
CA VAL A 98 3.96 13.43 1.03
C VAL A 98 3.33 14.52 0.17
N SER A 99 2.18 15.06 0.54
CA SER A 99 1.56 16.21 -0.11
C SER A 99 2.46 17.46 0.00
N GLY A 100 3.13 17.67 1.15
CA GLY A 100 4.16 18.70 1.29
C GLY A 100 5.34 18.50 0.33
N LEU A 101 5.83 17.27 0.17
CA LEU A 101 6.89 16.95 -0.79
C LEU A 101 6.46 17.18 -2.25
N LEU A 102 5.20 16.89 -2.59
CA LEU A 102 4.66 17.19 -3.92
C LEU A 102 4.69 18.69 -4.20
N LEU A 103 4.30 19.52 -3.23
CA LEU A 103 4.38 20.97 -3.36
C LEU A 103 5.82 21.46 -3.54
N GLU A 104 6.79 20.92 -2.81
CA GLU A 104 8.22 21.24 -3.00
C GLU A 104 8.73 20.88 -4.42
N LEU A 105 8.12 19.88 -5.05
CA LEU A 105 8.39 19.51 -6.44
C LEU A 105 7.65 20.39 -7.46
N GLY A 106 6.75 21.26 -7.00
CA GLY A 106 5.89 22.11 -7.84
C GLY A 106 4.64 21.37 -8.37
N ILE A 107 4.20 20.32 -7.67
CA ILE A 107 3.03 19.51 -8.01
C ILE A 107 1.89 19.92 -7.07
N GLY A 108 0.92 20.68 -7.56
CA GLY A 108 -0.22 21.20 -6.80
C GLY A 108 -1.56 20.55 -7.16
N SER A 109 -1.59 19.63 -8.14
CA SER A 109 -2.83 18.96 -8.56
C SER A 109 -2.64 17.49 -8.87
N LEU A 110 -3.74 16.72 -8.81
CA LEU A 110 -3.74 15.29 -9.17
C LEU A 110 -3.43 15.07 -10.65
N ASP A 111 -3.81 16.00 -11.53
CA ASP A 111 -3.51 15.92 -12.96
C ASP A 111 -2.00 16.05 -13.19
N GLU A 112 -1.34 17.03 -12.56
CA GLU A 112 0.11 17.17 -12.61
C GLU A 112 0.83 15.94 -12.05
N LEU A 113 0.35 15.40 -10.92
CA LEU A 113 0.89 14.17 -10.33
C LEU A 113 0.74 12.99 -11.30
N SER A 114 -0.42 12.85 -11.94
CA SER A 114 -0.65 11.79 -12.93
C SER A 114 0.32 11.88 -14.11
N GLU A 115 0.55 13.10 -14.63
CA GLU A 115 1.52 13.33 -15.72
C GLU A 115 2.94 12.98 -15.31
N VAL A 116 3.36 13.38 -14.13
CA VAL A 116 4.69 13.08 -13.57
C VAL A 116 4.92 11.59 -13.43
N LEU A 117 3.89 10.85 -12.98
CA LEU A 117 3.97 9.41 -12.74
C LEU A 117 3.73 8.57 -14.00
N ARG A 118 3.26 9.14 -15.10
CA ARG A 118 2.97 8.40 -16.35
C ARG A 118 4.18 7.62 -16.89
N PRO A 119 5.40 8.19 -16.95
CA PRO A 119 6.56 7.46 -17.46
C PRO A 119 7.18 6.46 -16.47
N VAL A 120 6.67 6.38 -15.23
CA VAL A 120 7.24 5.51 -14.19
C VAL A 120 6.60 4.13 -14.23
N ASP A 121 7.41 3.10 -14.45
CA ASP A 121 7.00 1.70 -14.26
C ASP A 121 7.06 1.36 -12.77
N SER A 122 5.94 1.60 -12.09
CA SER A 122 5.80 1.35 -10.65
C SER A 122 5.93 -0.13 -10.27
N ALA A 123 5.68 -1.06 -11.20
CA ALA A 123 5.86 -2.48 -10.96
C ALA A 123 7.35 -2.82 -10.91
N ALA A 124 8.11 -2.35 -11.89
CA ALA A 124 9.57 -2.50 -11.92
C ALA A 124 10.26 -1.82 -10.73
N VAL A 125 9.79 -0.62 -10.32
CA VAL A 125 10.27 0.07 -9.12
C VAL A 125 10.05 -0.79 -7.88
N THR A 126 8.84 -1.34 -7.70
CA THR A 126 8.49 -2.19 -6.56
C THR A 126 9.34 -3.47 -6.51
N GLU A 127 9.58 -4.10 -7.66
CA GLU A 127 10.40 -5.30 -7.78
C GLU A 127 11.85 -5.02 -7.36
N ARG A 128 12.46 -3.95 -7.87
CA ARG A 128 13.84 -3.55 -7.51
C ARG A 128 14.00 -3.20 -6.04
N MET A 129 12.97 -2.63 -5.41
CA MET A 129 13.01 -2.32 -3.97
C MET A 129 13.03 -3.58 -3.11
N ALA A 130 12.55 -4.73 -3.62
CA ALA A 130 12.57 -6.06 -2.98
C ALA A 130 12.08 -6.03 -1.52
N TYR A 131 10.96 -5.36 -1.24
CA TYR A 131 10.43 -5.26 0.11
C TYR A 131 9.99 -6.62 0.63
N ARG A 132 10.39 -6.94 1.88
CA ARG A 132 9.97 -8.15 2.57
C ARG A 132 8.45 -8.24 2.75
N TYR A 133 7.77 -7.10 2.89
CA TYR A 133 6.33 -6.97 3.03
C TYR A 133 5.81 -5.96 2.00
N PRO A 134 4.56 -6.11 1.51
CA PRO A 134 3.98 -5.17 0.56
C PRO A 134 4.03 -3.73 1.08
N ALA A 135 4.60 -2.83 0.29
CA ALA A 135 4.68 -1.42 0.63
C ALA A 135 3.29 -0.76 0.59
N GLY A 136 3.01 0.14 1.53
CA GLY A 136 1.81 0.96 1.52
C GLY A 136 1.80 1.98 0.37
N ALA A 137 0.63 2.55 0.08
CA ALA A 137 0.43 3.43 -1.07
C ALA A 137 1.35 4.66 -1.05
N VAL A 138 1.51 5.32 0.10
CA VAL A 138 2.43 6.47 0.24
C VAL A 138 3.88 6.06 0.02
N ARG A 139 4.29 4.88 0.50
CA ARG A 139 5.66 4.37 0.27
C ARG A 139 5.91 4.08 -1.20
N ARG A 140 4.93 3.53 -1.92
CA ARG A 140 5.05 3.30 -3.36
C ARG A 140 5.15 4.61 -4.14
N LEU A 141 4.36 5.63 -3.76
CA LEU A 141 4.50 6.96 -4.35
C LEU A 141 5.88 7.55 -4.08
N ASP A 142 6.39 7.45 -2.85
CA ASP A 142 7.73 7.91 -2.46
C ASP A 142 8.84 7.25 -3.30
N ASP A 143 8.71 5.95 -3.59
CA ASP A 143 9.63 5.21 -4.47
C ASP A 143 9.51 5.64 -5.94
N ASP A 144 8.29 5.85 -6.44
CA ASP A 144 8.04 6.30 -7.80
C ASP A 144 8.59 7.73 -8.03
N LEU A 145 8.42 8.62 -7.04
CA LEU A 145 9.00 9.98 -7.08
C LEU A 145 10.53 9.95 -7.03
N LEU A 146 11.10 9.06 -6.20
CA LEU A 146 12.55 8.85 -6.16
C LEU A 146 13.08 8.33 -7.50
N ALA A 147 12.39 7.36 -8.11
CA ALA A 147 12.76 6.85 -9.43
C ALA A 147 12.65 7.93 -10.52
N ARG A 148 11.67 8.84 -10.43
CA ARG A 148 11.41 9.90 -11.41
C ARG A 148 12.37 11.07 -11.32
N TYR A 149 12.73 11.49 -10.09
CA TYR A 149 13.48 12.72 -9.84
C TYR A 149 14.91 12.48 -9.33
N GLY A 150 15.25 11.26 -8.91
CA GLY A 150 16.57 10.88 -8.44
C GLY A 150 17.09 11.76 -7.31
N ASP A 151 18.32 12.26 -7.46
CA ASP A 151 18.99 13.10 -6.47
C ASP A 151 18.21 14.38 -6.13
N ARG A 152 17.46 14.95 -7.09
CA ARG A 152 16.63 16.12 -6.84
C ARG A 152 15.58 15.85 -5.78
N TYR A 153 14.95 14.65 -5.79
CA TYR A 153 13.99 14.25 -4.76
C TYR A 153 14.67 14.05 -3.40
N ALA A 154 15.84 13.38 -3.41
CA ALA A 154 16.59 13.16 -2.18
C ALA A 154 17.07 14.48 -1.53
N ALA A 155 17.34 15.51 -2.32
CA ALA A 155 17.81 16.81 -1.86
C ALA A 155 16.71 17.79 -1.44
N LEU A 156 15.43 17.42 -1.47
CA LEU A 156 14.35 18.30 -1.00
C LEU A 156 14.54 18.66 0.48
N PRO A 157 14.21 19.88 0.91
CA PRO A 157 14.34 20.31 2.30
C PRO A 157 13.65 19.37 3.28
N SER A 158 12.41 18.96 2.99
CA SER A 158 11.64 18.02 3.83
C SER A 158 12.23 16.61 3.87
N ASN A 159 13.15 16.26 2.96
CA ASN A 159 13.85 14.98 2.93
C ASN A 159 15.22 15.00 3.64
N ALA A 160 15.68 16.15 4.15
CA ALA A 160 17.02 16.29 4.72
C ALA A 160 17.32 15.25 5.81
N HIS A 161 16.33 14.93 6.67
CA HIS A 161 16.48 13.97 7.77
C HIS A 161 16.63 12.50 7.31
N ARG A 162 16.35 12.17 6.05
CA ARG A 162 16.41 10.83 5.47
C ARG A 162 17.16 10.75 4.15
N GLN A 163 17.91 11.79 3.79
CA GLN A 163 18.59 11.90 2.50
C GLN A 163 19.50 10.71 2.21
N GLU A 164 20.32 10.29 3.18
CA GLU A 164 21.22 9.13 3.04
C GLU A 164 20.45 7.83 2.72
N ALA A 165 19.33 7.60 3.42
CA ALA A 165 18.47 6.46 3.16
C ALA A 165 17.83 6.52 1.76
N LEU A 166 17.50 7.71 1.26
CA LEU A 166 16.98 7.90 -0.09
C LEU A 166 18.06 7.63 -1.15
N LEU A 167 19.28 8.08 -0.94
CA LEU A 167 20.41 7.81 -1.85
C LEU A 167 20.71 6.30 -1.93
N THR A 168 20.70 5.60 -0.79
CA THR A 168 20.83 4.13 -0.76
C THR A 168 19.72 3.45 -1.57
N ARG A 169 18.47 3.92 -1.43
CA ARG A 169 17.34 3.39 -2.24
C ARG A 169 17.48 3.72 -3.72
N LEU A 170 17.98 4.92 -4.05
CA LEU A 170 18.22 5.34 -5.43
C LEU A 170 19.27 4.44 -6.09
N ALA A 171 20.36 4.09 -5.38
CA ALA A 171 21.37 3.16 -5.84
C ALA A 171 20.78 1.79 -6.24
N LYS A 172 19.83 1.25 -5.45
CA LYS A 172 19.09 0.03 -5.83
C LYS A 172 18.28 0.19 -7.11
N LEU A 173 17.60 1.34 -7.27
CA LEU A 173 16.80 1.62 -8.46
C LEU A 173 17.65 1.75 -9.72
N THR A 174 18.85 2.26 -9.61
CA THR A 174 19.76 2.48 -10.74
C THR A 174 20.68 1.28 -11.03
N GLY A 175 20.66 0.23 -10.17
CA GLY A 175 21.57 -0.92 -10.30
C GLY A 175 23.03 -0.60 -9.94
N ALA A 176 23.30 0.50 -9.25
CA ALA A 176 24.64 0.93 -8.89
C ALA A 176 25.28 0.09 -7.75
N GLU A 177 24.51 -0.83 -7.14
CA GLU A 177 25.02 -1.75 -6.09
C GLU A 177 25.53 -3.10 -6.65
N GLU A 178 25.39 -3.39 -7.95
CA GLU A 178 25.89 -4.61 -8.57
C GLU A 178 27.29 -4.43 -9.19
N SER A 179 28.28 -4.11 -8.37
CA SER A 179 29.69 -4.37 -8.71
C SER A 179 30.41 -4.84 -7.45
N PRO A 180 30.37 -6.13 -7.11
CA PRO A 180 31.43 -6.72 -6.31
C PRO A 180 32.58 -7.04 -7.25
N ASP A 181 33.73 -6.40 -7.06
CA ASP A 181 35.04 -6.91 -7.49
C ASP A 181 35.34 -8.26 -6.82
#